data_8277524b5344b87d8e71517aa06f32ed
#
_entry.id   8277524b5344b87d8e71517aa06f32ed
#
_cell.length_a   1.000
_cell.length_b   1.000
_cell.length_c   1.000
_cell.angle_alpha   90.00
_cell.angle_beta   90.00
_cell.angle_gamma   90.00
#
_symmetry.space_group_name_H-M   'P 1'
#
loop_
_entity.id
_entity.type
_entity.pdbx_description
1 polymer ?
#
loop_
_entity_poly.entity_id
_entity_poly.type
_entity_poly.pdbx_seq_one_letter_code
_entity_poly.pdbx_strand_id
1 'polypeptide(L)'
;MENQALIAQCEKVAQSWMNSACYDAETQKAVKAMVENPDKTELIDSFYRTLEFGTGGLRGIMGPGTNRMNIYTVGAATQGLSNYLNLNFKDMEQISVVVGHDSRNNSRLFAETAANIFSANGIKVYLFEDMRPTPEMSFAIRHLGCQSGICLLYTSPSPRD
;
A
#
# COMPACT_ATOMS: atom_id res chain seq x y z
N MET A 1 -12.87 -30.00 3.92
CA MET A 1 -13.86 -29.01 4.41
C MET A 1 -13.24 -27.64 4.66
N GLU A 2 -12.09 -27.53 5.34
CA GLU A 2 -11.43 -26.23 5.58
C GLU A 2 -11.01 -25.49 4.30
N ASN A 3 -10.48 -26.20 3.31
CA ASN A 3 -10.04 -25.56 2.06
C ASN A 3 -11.21 -24.98 1.24
N GLN A 4 -12.39 -25.60 1.26
CA GLN A 4 -13.57 -25.09 0.55
C GLN A 4 -14.14 -23.83 1.23
N ALA A 5 -14.11 -23.76 2.56
CA ALA A 5 -14.55 -22.57 3.28
C ALA A 5 -13.61 -21.38 3.04
N LEU A 6 -12.29 -21.62 2.98
CA LEU A 6 -11.30 -20.60 2.65
C LEU A 6 -11.48 -20.08 1.22
N ILE A 7 -11.67 -20.97 0.24
CA ILE A 7 -11.93 -20.57 -1.15
C ILE A 7 -13.19 -19.70 -1.21
N ALA A 8 -14.28 -20.11 -0.60
CA ALA A 8 -15.52 -19.33 -0.60
C ALA A 8 -15.37 -17.94 0.05
N GLN A 9 -14.55 -17.84 1.10
CA GLN A 9 -14.22 -16.56 1.72
C GLN A 9 -13.41 -15.67 0.75
N CYS A 10 -12.37 -16.21 0.10
CA CYS A 10 -11.56 -15.49 -0.87
C CYS A 10 -12.40 -15.04 -2.07
N GLU A 11 -13.29 -15.89 -2.58
CA GLU A 11 -14.20 -15.56 -3.68
C GLU A 11 -15.15 -14.42 -3.30
N LYS A 12 -15.66 -14.41 -2.08
CA LYS A 12 -16.52 -13.32 -1.60
C LYS A 12 -15.78 -11.97 -1.58
N VAL A 13 -14.53 -11.94 -1.12
CA VAL A 13 -13.72 -10.73 -1.11
C VAL A 13 -13.38 -10.31 -2.54
N ALA A 14 -12.96 -11.26 -3.39
CA ALA A 14 -12.67 -11.01 -4.80
C ALA A 14 -13.90 -10.45 -5.56
N GLN A 15 -15.10 -10.96 -5.30
CA GLN A 15 -16.34 -10.43 -5.86
C GLN A 15 -16.61 -8.98 -5.45
N SER A 16 -16.28 -8.59 -4.22
CA SER A 16 -16.41 -7.20 -3.81
C SER A 16 -15.47 -6.28 -4.60
N TRP A 17 -14.28 -6.76 -4.96
CA TRP A 17 -13.34 -6.03 -5.82
C TRP A 17 -13.84 -5.91 -7.26
N MET A 18 -14.42 -6.97 -7.81
CA MET A 18 -14.95 -6.97 -9.18
C MET A 18 -16.16 -6.04 -9.36
N ASN A 19 -16.98 -5.87 -8.32
CA ASN A 19 -18.24 -5.14 -8.39
C ASN A 19 -18.17 -3.69 -7.88
N SER A 20 -17.04 -3.27 -7.33
CA SER A 20 -16.88 -1.93 -6.78
C SER A 20 -16.23 -0.97 -7.79
N ALA A 21 -16.83 0.20 -7.97
CA ALA A 21 -16.27 1.28 -8.77
C ALA A 21 -14.96 1.88 -8.20
N CYS A 22 -14.55 1.47 -7.00
CA CYS A 22 -13.29 1.90 -6.40
C CYS A 22 -12.05 1.26 -7.04
N TYR A 23 -12.24 0.18 -7.80
CA TYR A 23 -11.15 -0.53 -8.48
C TYR A 23 -11.20 -0.28 -9.98
N ASP A 24 -10.03 -0.09 -10.59
CA ASP A 24 -9.92 0.10 -12.03
C ASP A 24 -10.27 -1.16 -12.82
N ALA A 25 -10.60 -0.97 -14.10
CA ALA A 25 -11.09 -2.05 -14.97
C ALA A 25 -10.04 -3.16 -15.20
N GLU A 26 -8.74 -2.83 -15.18
CA GLU A 26 -7.67 -3.79 -15.34
C GLU A 26 -7.56 -4.69 -14.11
N THR A 27 -7.59 -4.09 -12.92
CA THR A 27 -7.64 -4.81 -11.64
C THR A 27 -8.86 -5.71 -11.56
N GLN A 28 -10.06 -5.21 -11.92
CA GLN A 28 -11.29 -6.01 -11.92
C GLN A 28 -11.20 -7.20 -12.87
N LYS A 29 -10.64 -6.99 -14.07
CA LYS A 29 -10.44 -8.06 -15.06
C LYS A 29 -9.46 -9.13 -14.56
N ALA A 30 -8.36 -8.71 -13.93
CA ALA A 30 -7.38 -9.64 -13.37
C ALA A 30 -7.96 -10.48 -12.22
N VAL A 31 -8.72 -9.84 -11.31
CA VAL A 31 -9.42 -10.55 -10.22
C VAL A 31 -10.46 -11.53 -10.78
N LYS A 32 -11.20 -11.14 -11.81
CA LYS A 32 -12.16 -12.02 -12.47
C LYS A 32 -11.48 -13.27 -13.04
N ALA A 33 -10.34 -13.12 -13.68
CA ALA A 33 -9.55 -14.23 -14.21
C ALA A 33 -9.12 -15.22 -13.11
N MET A 34 -8.73 -14.72 -11.92
CA MET A 34 -8.41 -15.58 -10.77
C MET A 34 -9.63 -16.35 -10.25
N VAL A 35 -10.80 -15.70 -10.23
CA VAL A 35 -12.05 -16.35 -9.78
C VAL A 35 -12.52 -17.41 -10.77
N GLU A 36 -12.37 -17.19 -12.08
CA GLU A 36 -12.75 -18.12 -13.13
C GLU A 36 -11.75 -19.29 -13.32
N ASN A 37 -10.52 -19.15 -12.82
CA ASN A 37 -9.50 -20.18 -12.92
C ASN A 37 -9.89 -21.40 -12.06
N PRO A 38 -9.87 -22.64 -12.62
CA PRO A 38 -10.07 -23.86 -11.85
C PRO A 38 -9.04 -24.06 -10.74
N ASP A 39 -7.79 -23.66 -10.97
CA ASP A 39 -6.74 -23.59 -9.94
C ASP A 39 -6.92 -22.33 -9.09
N LYS A 40 -7.34 -22.53 -7.86
CA LYS A 40 -7.62 -21.44 -6.89
C LYS A 40 -6.39 -20.96 -6.11
N THR A 41 -5.20 -21.47 -6.41
CA THR A 41 -3.96 -21.14 -5.65
C THR A 41 -3.70 -19.65 -5.66
N GLU A 42 -3.73 -19.01 -6.83
CA GLU A 42 -3.49 -17.56 -6.95
C GLU A 42 -4.57 -16.72 -6.27
N LEU A 43 -5.85 -17.16 -6.37
CA LEU A 43 -6.97 -16.50 -5.69
C LEU A 43 -6.78 -16.53 -4.17
N ILE A 44 -6.45 -17.72 -3.62
CA ILE A 44 -6.21 -17.87 -2.19
C ILE A 44 -5.05 -16.99 -1.77
N ASP A 45 -3.90 -17.08 -2.41
CA ASP A 45 -2.70 -16.30 -2.07
C ASP A 45 -2.94 -14.78 -2.10
N SER A 46 -3.84 -14.33 -2.97
CA SER A 46 -4.16 -12.91 -3.13
C SER A 46 -5.17 -12.39 -2.12
N PHE A 47 -6.07 -13.24 -1.59
CA PHE A 47 -7.22 -12.80 -0.81
C PHE A 47 -7.42 -13.47 0.55
N TYR A 48 -6.56 -14.43 0.95
CA TYR A 48 -6.78 -15.17 2.22
C TYR A 48 -6.58 -14.31 3.47
N ARG A 49 -5.90 -13.19 3.34
CA ARG A 49 -5.68 -12.19 4.41
C ARG A 49 -5.46 -10.79 3.86
N THR A 50 -5.39 -9.83 4.75
CA THR A 50 -4.92 -8.47 4.44
C THR A 50 -3.40 -8.39 4.61
N LEU A 51 -2.74 -7.63 3.75
CA LEU A 51 -1.30 -7.38 3.85
C LEU A 51 -0.98 -6.66 5.16
N GLU A 52 -0.04 -7.21 5.92
CA GLU A 52 0.33 -6.72 7.24
C GLU A 52 1.69 -6.05 7.25
N PHE A 53 1.88 -5.12 8.19
CA PHE A 53 3.19 -4.51 8.43
C PHE A 53 4.11 -5.50 9.14
N GLY A 54 5.27 -5.79 8.52
CA GLY A 54 6.38 -6.46 9.17
C GLY A 54 7.30 -5.47 9.91
N THR A 55 8.39 -5.97 10.49
CA THR A 55 9.39 -5.16 11.22
C THR A 55 9.99 -4.03 10.38
N GLY A 56 10.11 -4.22 9.07
CA GLY A 56 10.70 -3.24 8.13
C GLY A 56 9.67 -2.55 7.22
N GLY A 57 8.39 -2.54 7.57
CA GLY A 57 7.33 -1.91 6.78
C GLY A 57 6.41 -2.92 6.08
N LEU A 58 5.60 -2.41 5.16
CA LEU A 58 4.67 -3.21 4.36
C LEU A 58 5.44 -3.91 3.23
N ARG A 59 5.29 -5.23 3.12
CA ARG A 59 5.97 -6.07 2.12
C ARG A 59 5.03 -7.09 1.53
N GLY A 60 5.11 -7.31 0.22
CA GLY A 60 4.27 -8.31 -0.45
C GLY A 60 4.59 -8.43 -1.93
N ILE A 61 4.06 -9.47 -2.55
CA ILE A 61 4.12 -9.67 -4.00
C ILE A 61 3.23 -8.62 -4.68
N MET A 62 3.66 -8.08 -5.81
CA MET A 62 2.88 -7.15 -6.62
C MET A 62 1.69 -7.87 -7.28
N GLY A 63 0.54 -7.23 -7.27
CA GLY A 63 -0.65 -7.72 -7.97
C GLY A 63 -1.96 -7.30 -7.30
N PRO A 64 -3.10 -7.66 -7.90
CA PRO A 64 -4.41 -7.41 -7.33
C PRO A 64 -4.68 -8.35 -6.13
N GLY A 65 -5.37 -7.83 -5.12
CA GLY A 65 -5.74 -8.58 -3.92
C GLY A 65 -5.35 -7.90 -2.62
N THR A 66 -5.99 -8.30 -1.55
CA THR A 66 -5.79 -7.73 -0.20
C THR A 66 -4.44 -8.12 0.41
N ASN A 67 -3.86 -9.26 0.00
CA ASN A 67 -2.55 -9.75 0.44
C ASN A 67 -1.45 -9.43 -0.60
N ARG A 68 -1.64 -8.44 -1.45
CA ARG A 68 -0.72 -8.02 -2.51
C ARG A 68 -0.35 -6.55 -2.36
N MET A 69 0.84 -6.18 -2.85
CA MET A 69 1.24 -4.78 -3.00
C MET A 69 0.59 -4.19 -4.25
N ASN A 70 -0.26 -3.21 -4.05
CA ASN A 70 -0.93 -2.45 -5.11
C ASN A 70 -1.32 -1.06 -4.59
N ILE A 71 -1.82 -0.20 -5.46
CA ILE A 71 -2.22 1.16 -5.08
C ILE A 71 -3.31 1.19 -4.01
N TYR A 72 -4.16 0.17 -3.93
CA TYR A 72 -5.27 0.09 -2.96
C TYR A 72 -4.77 -0.30 -1.57
N THR A 73 -3.87 -1.28 -1.47
CA THR A 73 -3.28 -1.70 -0.18
C THR A 73 -2.34 -0.65 0.38
N VAL A 74 -1.51 -0.03 -0.49
CA VAL A 74 -0.69 1.13 -0.12
C VAL A 74 -1.57 2.30 0.29
N GLY A 75 -2.64 2.56 -0.46
CA GLY A 75 -3.60 3.61 -0.15
C GLY A 75 -4.29 3.41 1.20
N ALA A 76 -4.78 2.20 1.48
CA ALA A 76 -5.41 1.88 2.77
C ALA A 76 -4.44 2.04 3.95
N ALA A 77 -3.18 1.60 3.79
CA ALA A 77 -2.14 1.78 4.79
C ALA A 77 -1.82 3.26 5.03
N THR A 78 -1.73 4.05 3.96
CA THR A 78 -1.50 5.50 4.03
C THR A 78 -2.66 6.22 4.69
N GLN A 79 -3.91 5.82 4.40
CA GLN A 79 -5.09 6.35 5.07
C GLN A 79 -5.07 6.07 6.57
N GLY A 80 -4.68 4.85 6.97
CA GLY A 80 -4.50 4.49 8.37
C GLY A 80 -3.48 5.38 9.08
N LEU A 81 -2.33 5.63 8.45
CA LEU A 81 -1.31 6.55 8.97
C LEU A 81 -1.81 8.00 9.01
N SER A 82 -2.55 8.44 8.00
CA SER A 82 -3.17 9.78 7.99
C SER A 82 -4.12 9.97 9.17
N ASN A 83 -4.97 8.99 9.44
CA ASN A 83 -5.89 9.00 10.58
C ASN A 83 -5.13 9.06 11.90
N TYR A 84 -4.06 8.27 12.04
CA TYR A 84 -3.20 8.27 13.22
C TYR A 84 -2.55 9.64 13.45
N LEU A 85 -1.99 10.24 12.39
CA LEU A 85 -1.34 11.56 12.49
C LEU A 85 -2.35 12.65 12.87
N ASN A 86 -3.50 12.69 12.23
CA ASN A 86 -4.55 13.67 12.52
C ASN A 86 -5.09 13.53 13.95
N LEU A 87 -5.16 12.31 14.49
CA LEU A 87 -5.59 12.08 15.87
C LEU A 87 -4.53 12.52 16.89
N ASN A 88 -3.25 12.19 16.66
CA ASN A 88 -2.19 12.40 17.65
C ASN A 88 -1.58 13.80 17.60
N PHE A 89 -1.69 14.49 16.46
CA PHE A 89 -1.15 15.86 16.26
C PHE A 89 -2.22 16.90 15.99
N LYS A 90 -3.44 16.65 16.47
CA LYS A 90 -4.64 17.51 16.27
C LYS A 90 -4.44 18.97 16.70
N ASP A 91 -3.52 19.23 17.66
CA ASP A 91 -3.26 20.57 18.20
C ASP A 91 -2.19 21.33 17.37
N MET A 92 -1.65 20.73 16.32
CA MET A 92 -0.73 21.39 15.40
C MET A 92 -1.51 22.14 14.30
N GLU A 93 -1.03 23.33 13.96
CA GLU A 93 -1.60 24.12 12.87
C GLU A 93 -1.49 23.40 11.52
N GLN A 94 -0.36 22.74 11.27
CA GLN A 94 -0.12 21.98 10.05
C GLN A 94 0.71 20.75 10.31
N ILE A 95 0.12 19.59 10.09
CA ILE A 95 0.83 18.31 10.05
C ILE A 95 1.53 18.18 8.71
N SER A 96 2.76 17.68 8.73
CA SER A 96 3.54 17.46 7.50
C SER A 96 4.27 16.12 7.50
N VAL A 97 4.48 15.59 6.30
CA VAL A 97 5.18 14.31 6.09
C VAL A 97 6.16 14.43 4.93
N VAL A 98 7.20 13.60 4.96
CA VAL A 98 8.12 13.43 3.83
C VAL A 98 7.79 12.11 3.14
N VAL A 99 7.70 12.13 1.81
CA VAL A 99 7.48 10.94 0.98
C VAL A 99 8.61 10.82 -0.02
N GLY A 100 9.21 9.66 -0.09
CA GLY A 100 10.24 9.35 -1.06
C GLY A 100 10.09 7.96 -1.65
N HIS A 101 10.86 7.71 -2.71
CA HIS A 101 10.85 6.45 -3.43
C HIS A 101 12.26 6.06 -3.87
N ASP A 102 12.44 4.79 -4.19
CA ASP A 102 13.67 4.24 -4.73
C ASP A 102 13.55 3.90 -6.23
N SER A 103 14.54 3.19 -6.77
CA SER A 103 14.62 2.81 -8.18
C SER A 103 13.74 1.63 -8.59
N ARG A 104 12.99 1.04 -7.68
CA ARG A 104 12.24 -0.18 -7.93
C ARG A 104 10.96 0.11 -8.70
N ASN A 105 10.47 -0.94 -9.39
CA ASN A 105 9.24 -0.86 -10.19
C ASN A 105 8.06 -0.36 -9.34
N ASN A 106 7.28 0.58 -9.87
CA ASN A 106 6.10 1.19 -9.25
C ASN A 106 6.36 1.98 -7.95
N SER A 107 7.61 2.11 -7.48
CA SER A 107 7.92 2.87 -6.26
C SER A 107 7.44 4.32 -6.35
N ARG A 108 7.65 4.96 -7.51
CA ARG A 108 7.15 6.31 -7.77
C ARG A 108 5.62 6.38 -7.77
N LEU A 109 4.93 5.43 -8.43
CA LEU A 109 3.46 5.36 -8.45
C LEU A 109 2.88 5.25 -7.03
N PHE A 110 3.49 4.42 -6.19
CA PHE A 110 3.08 4.28 -4.80
C PHE A 110 3.37 5.54 -3.98
N ALA A 111 4.48 6.24 -4.25
CA ALA A 111 4.80 7.50 -3.59
C ALA A 111 3.77 8.59 -3.93
N GLU A 112 3.41 8.70 -5.21
CA GLU A 112 2.38 9.63 -5.67
C GLU A 112 1.00 9.27 -5.08
N THR A 113 0.64 7.97 -5.02
CA THR A 113 -0.59 7.50 -4.37
C THR A 113 -0.64 7.90 -2.90
N ALA A 114 0.43 7.68 -2.18
CA ALA A 114 0.53 8.04 -0.77
C ALA A 114 0.48 9.57 -0.56
N ALA A 115 1.20 10.33 -1.40
CA ALA A 115 1.20 11.79 -1.34
C ALA A 115 -0.20 12.37 -1.56
N ASN A 116 -0.94 11.84 -2.54
CA ASN A 116 -2.31 12.26 -2.81
C ASN A 116 -3.25 11.98 -1.63
N ILE A 117 -3.11 10.83 -0.97
CA ILE A 117 -3.94 10.48 0.19
C ILE A 117 -3.62 11.37 1.39
N PHE A 118 -2.34 11.61 1.71
CA PHE A 118 -1.97 12.55 2.76
C PHE A 118 -2.53 13.94 2.48
N SER A 119 -2.37 14.43 1.25
CA SER A 119 -2.89 15.75 0.85
C SER A 119 -4.41 15.84 0.98
N ALA A 120 -5.14 14.79 0.58
CA ALA A 120 -6.60 14.70 0.74
C ALA A 120 -7.05 14.70 2.21
N ASN A 121 -6.16 14.28 3.13
CA ASN A 121 -6.39 14.34 4.58
C ASN A 121 -5.91 15.64 5.25
N GLY A 122 -5.56 16.66 4.47
CA GLY A 122 -5.09 17.96 4.97
C GLY A 122 -3.65 17.95 5.50
N ILE A 123 -2.89 16.91 5.23
CA ILE A 123 -1.49 16.75 5.65
C ILE A 123 -0.58 17.31 4.55
N LYS A 124 0.31 18.24 4.91
CA LYS A 124 1.30 18.79 3.98
C LYS A 124 2.33 17.73 3.59
N VAL A 125 2.56 17.56 2.30
CA VAL A 125 3.50 16.54 1.78
C VAL A 125 4.71 17.20 1.16
N TYR A 126 5.89 16.75 1.58
CA TYR A 126 7.15 16.97 0.90
C TYR A 126 7.51 15.72 0.13
N LEU A 127 7.22 15.70 -1.16
CA LEU A 127 7.52 14.59 -2.07
C LEU A 127 8.88 14.84 -2.75
N PHE A 128 9.79 13.88 -2.61
CA PHE A 128 11.02 13.92 -3.39
C PHE A 128 10.71 13.68 -4.87
N GLU A 129 11.23 14.56 -5.72
CA GLU A 129 11.06 14.46 -7.17
C GLU A 129 11.83 13.27 -7.74
N ASP A 130 13.06 13.09 -7.26
CA ASP A 130 13.95 11.99 -7.64
C ASP A 130 14.08 10.94 -6.53
N MET A 131 14.62 9.79 -6.92
CA MET A 131 14.99 8.72 -5.99
C MET A 131 15.97 9.21 -4.93
N ARG A 132 15.71 8.87 -3.66
CA ARG A 132 16.56 9.21 -2.53
C ARG A 132 16.76 8.02 -1.59
N PRO A 133 17.95 7.89 -0.99
CA PRO A 133 18.22 6.85 -0.03
C PRO A 133 17.50 7.13 1.30
N THR A 134 17.17 6.08 2.03
CA THR A 134 16.46 6.17 3.32
C THR A 134 17.11 7.10 4.35
N PRO A 135 18.47 7.20 4.48
CA PRO A 135 19.09 8.16 5.38
C PRO A 135 18.75 9.62 5.07
N GLU A 136 18.63 9.98 3.78
CA GLU A 136 18.23 11.33 3.38
C GLU A 136 16.78 11.64 3.75
N MET A 137 15.90 10.64 3.66
CA MET A 137 14.53 10.73 4.15
C MET A 137 14.48 11.03 5.66
N SER A 138 15.24 10.27 6.45
CA SER A 138 15.33 10.46 7.90
C SER A 138 15.91 11.84 8.27
N PHE A 139 16.84 12.34 7.49
CA PHE A 139 17.35 13.71 7.64
C PHE A 139 16.28 14.74 7.32
N ALA A 140 15.59 14.60 6.17
CA ALA A 140 14.57 15.54 5.72
C ALA A 140 13.41 15.67 6.72
N ILE A 141 12.94 14.56 7.32
CA ILE A 141 11.90 14.58 8.36
C ILE A 141 12.30 15.52 9.50
N ARG A 142 13.51 15.39 10.01
CA ARG A 142 14.02 16.23 11.11
C ARG A 142 14.28 17.66 10.68
N HIS A 143 14.87 17.85 9.50
CA HIS A 143 15.23 19.16 8.98
C HIS A 143 14.01 20.04 8.68
N LEU A 144 12.93 19.42 8.14
CA LEU A 144 11.69 20.08 7.80
C LEU A 144 10.68 20.11 8.96
N GLY A 145 11.00 19.49 10.10
CA GLY A 145 10.10 19.42 11.25
C GLY A 145 8.83 18.58 10.99
N CYS A 146 8.92 17.58 10.12
CA CYS A 146 7.79 16.72 9.79
C CYS A 146 7.49 15.72 10.91
N GLN A 147 6.22 15.35 11.07
CA GLN A 147 5.76 14.41 12.09
C GLN A 147 6.02 12.96 11.69
N SER A 148 6.12 12.68 10.39
CA SER A 148 6.39 11.35 9.87
C SER A 148 7.02 11.41 8.49
N GLY A 149 7.40 10.24 7.97
CA GLY A 149 7.81 10.09 6.58
C GLY A 149 7.71 8.63 6.15
N ILE A 150 7.47 8.42 4.88
CA ILE A 150 7.43 7.10 4.27
C ILE A 150 8.41 7.03 3.10
N CYS A 151 9.15 5.93 3.06
CA CYS A 151 9.96 5.58 1.92
C CYS A 151 9.36 4.33 1.26
N LEU A 152 8.98 4.46 0.01
CA LEU A 152 8.37 3.36 -0.71
C LEU A 152 9.46 2.54 -1.36
N LEU A 153 9.78 1.46 -0.67
CA LEU A 153 10.76 0.47 -1.06
C LEU A 153 10.01 -0.80 -1.45
N TYR A 154 10.15 -1.24 -2.69
CA TYR A 154 9.74 -2.58 -3.07
C TYR A 154 10.80 -3.58 -2.61
N THR A 155 10.41 -4.60 -1.88
CA THR A 155 11.34 -5.70 -1.54
C THR A 155 11.57 -6.55 -2.77
N SER A 156 12.73 -6.42 -3.38
CA SER A 156 13.31 -7.50 -4.17
C SER A 156 13.70 -8.62 -3.19
N PRO A 157 13.44 -9.90 -3.51
CA PRO A 157 14.05 -10.97 -2.72
C PRO A 157 15.56 -10.74 -2.70
N SER A 158 16.07 -10.43 -1.52
CA SER A 158 17.51 -10.35 -1.31
C SER A 158 18.04 -11.78 -1.33
N PRO A 159 19.21 -12.05 -1.94
CA PRO A 159 19.84 -13.35 -1.83
C PRO A 159 20.22 -13.74 -0.40
N ARG A 160 19.89 -12.91 0.59
CA ARG A 160 20.17 -13.10 2.01
C ARG A 160 18.93 -13.36 2.88
N ASP A 161 17.72 -13.37 2.26
CA ASP A 161 16.45 -13.65 2.96
C ASP A 161 16.02 -15.09 2.76
#